data_28469bd8a4dbca8edf3ea4cfbc41ee8d
#
_entry.id   28469bd8a4dbca8edf3ea4cfbc41ee8d
#
_cell.length_a   1.000
_cell.length_b   1.000
_cell.length_c   1.000
_cell.angle_alpha   90.00
_cell.angle_beta   90.00
_cell.angle_gamma   90.00
#
_symmetry.space_group_name_H-M   'P 1'
#
loop_
_entity.id
_entity.type
_entity.pdbx_description
1 polymer ?
#
loop_
_entity_poly.entity_id
_entity_poly.type
_entity_poly.pdbx_seq_one_letter_code
_entity_poly.pdbx_strand_id
1 'polypeptide(L)'
;MRVLTAAEIRGLESCAVESGVSMETLMENAGAAVAAAVTEKMDVTGKKTVILCGKGNNGGDGFVAARLLAAEGAKVTVVLMQGAPASDLAKQAYDKMGRGIEIIMYRTAGGAVDAADVIIDAVFGFSFHGRLPSVMEPLFARAAENKKAFHISVDIPSGAVCDTGAVEGACFKADLTVTFTAMKPAGVVYPAAGFGGMTVVRQVGIKEEHLEMLPCDTESVLLGNICPLFPKRDREGHKGTYGRLLMICGSVGMAGACIMAARAALRSGVGLLNIAIPHALYPILAPAVPEAIFTLYDPTEAPGEAVLDAIDKASACLVGCGLGTAPYAVKLVDAVLENAHGTVVLDADALNILAKTPEKLLVPQAPVIITPHPGEMCRLNGRTMAELRADRLQTARAFAQTYRVITVLKGAGTIIAAPSGETRVNTTGNPGMAKGGSGDVLAGITGALCAQNMQPFEAAYSAVCIHGAAGDLCAEALSQHGMLPTDLIEKLPQVFLQIEGK
;
A
#
# COMPACT_ATOMS: atom_id res chain seq x y z
N MET A 1 11.17 2.12 -1.67
CA MET A 1 11.92 1.19 -0.79
C MET A 1 11.61 -0.23 -1.25
N ARG A 2 12.64 -1.10 -1.41
CA ARG A 2 12.46 -2.50 -1.84
C ARG A 2 11.61 -3.28 -0.85
N VAL A 3 10.73 -4.14 -1.39
CA VAL A 3 9.86 -5.04 -0.61
C VAL A 3 10.20 -6.47 -1.06
N LEU A 4 10.85 -7.23 -0.18
CA LEU A 4 11.40 -8.54 -0.50
C LEU A 4 10.65 -9.68 0.18
N THR A 5 10.42 -10.75 -0.55
CA THR A 5 9.81 -11.99 -0.07
C THR A 5 10.74 -12.76 0.87
N ALA A 6 10.18 -13.72 1.60
CA ALA A 6 10.96 -14.61 2.46
C ALA A 6 12.04 -15.39 1.68
N ALA A 7 11.77 -15.75 0.43
CA ALA A 7 12.73 -16.45 -0.43
C ALA A 7 13.90 -15.54 -0.82
N GLU A 8 13.62 -14.28 -1.19
CA GLU A 8 14.64 -13.29 -1.56
C GLU A 8 15.51 -12.91 -0.35
N ILE A 9 14.93 -12.75 0.83
CA ILE A 9 15.71 -12.51 2.07
C ILE A 9 16.64 -13.68 2.36
N ARG A 10 16.17 -14.93 2.28
CA ARG A 10 17.05 -16.10 2.46
C ARG A 10 18.18 -16.17 1.44
N GLY A 11 17.89 -15.78 0.19
CA GLY A 11 18.93 -15.66 -0.85
C GLY A 11 20.02 -14.65 -0.47
N LEU A 12 19.63 -13.48 0.04
CA LEU A 12 20.56 -12.45 0.50
C LEU A 12 21.38 -12.89 1.72
N GLU A 13 20.76 -13.58 2.68
CA GLU A 13 21.48 -14.16 3.83
C GLU A 13 22.54 -15.18 3.37
N SER A 14 22.21 -16.03 2.37
CA SER A 14 23.16 -16.97 1.78
C SER A 14 24.32 -16.26 1.08
N CYS A 15 24.04 -15.22 0.29
CA CYS A 15 25.09 -14.40 -0.35
C CYS A 15 25.99 -13.70 0.69
N ALA A 16 25.42 -13.23 1.79
CA ALA A 16 26.19 -12.63 2.88
C ALA A 16 27.15 -13.66 3.51
N VAL A 17 26.68 -14.88 3.75
CA VAL A 17 27.50 -15.98 4.29
C VAL A 17 28.64 -16.33 3.32
N GLU A 18 28.39 -16.45 2.04
CA GLU A 18 29.39 -16.68 1.01
C GLU A 18 30.43 -15.55 0.95
N SER A 19 30.01 -14.33 1.29
CA SER A 19 30.89 -13.15 1.36
C SER A 19 31.63 -13.01 2.70
N GLY A 20 31.51 -14.00 3.62
CA GLY A 20 32.25 -14.08 4.88
C GLY A 20 31.54 -13.50 6.11
N VAL A 21 30.26 -13.11 6.00
CA VAL A 21 29.45 -12.71 7.16
C VAL A 21 28.76 -13.95 7.75
N SER A 22 29.07 -14.32 8.98
CA SER A 22 28.44 -15.50 9.60
C SER A 22 26.98 -15.28 9.93
N MET A 23 26.17 -16.34 9.92
CA MET A 23 24.76 -16.28 10.39
C MET A 23 24.65 -15.85 11.86
N GLU A 24 25.67 -16.16 12.68
CA GLU A 24 25.77 -15.68 14.06
C GLU A 24 25.93 -14.16 14.11
N THR A 25 26.75 -13.58 13.22
CA THR A 25 26.92 -12.11 13.12
C THR A 25 25.61 -11.45 12.69
N LEU A 26 24.89 -12.03 11.73
CA LEU A 26 23.58 -11.50 11.31
C LEU A 26 22.58 -11.48 12.48
N MET A 27 22.50 -12.56 13.26
CA MET A 27 21.64 -12.66 14.45
C MET A 27 22.04 -11.68 15.55
N GLU A 28 23.34 -11.53 15.85
CA GLU A 28 23.83 -10.55 16.82
C GLU A 28 23.47 -9.13 16.40
N ASN A 29 23.62 -8.79 15.12
CA ASN A 29 23.26 -7.48 14.59
C ASN A 29 21.73 -7.26 14.61
N ALA A 30 20.92 -8.30 14.32
CA ALA A 30 19.47 -8.21 14.39
C ALA A 30 18.97 -7.92 15.81
N GLY A 31 19.43 -8.69 16.78
CA GLY A 31 19.09 -8.45 18.20
C GLY A 31 19.59 -7.11 18.70
N ALA A 32 20.77 -6.67 18.26
CA ALA A 32 21.30 -5.34 18.58
C ALA A 32 20.44 -4.22 17.98
N ALA A 33 19.97 -4.40 16.75
CA ALA A 33 19.07 -3.43 16.11
C ALA A 33 17.73 -3.31 16.85
N VAL A 34 17.21 -4.43 17.37
CA VAL A 34 15.99 -4.42 18.21
C VAL A 34 16.24 -3.68 19.51
N ALA A 35 17.34 -4.00 20.23
CA ALA A 35 17.68 -3.32 21.47
C ALA A 35 17.89 -1.81 21.27
N ALA A 36 18.60 -1.41 20.22
CA ALA A 36 18.78 -0.02 19.84
C ALA A 36 17.46 0.69 19.56
N ALA A 37 16.54 0.06 18.81
CA ALA A 37 15.24 0.64 18.52
C ALA A 37 14.38 0.89 19.79
N VAL A 38 14.53 0.05 20.82
CA VAL A 38 13.91 0.28 22.14
C VAL A 38 14.54 1.48 22.84
N THR A 39 15.87 1.52 22.94
CA THR A 39 16.60 2.58 23.68
C THR A 39 16.51 3.95 22.98
N GLU A 40 16.35 3.99 21.65
CA GLU A 40 16.04 5.21 20.90
C GLU A 40 14.66 5.81 21.28
N LYS A 41 13.74 4.98 21.75
CA LYS A 41 12.38 5.40 22.12
C LYS A 41 12.22 5.74 23.59
N MET A 42 12.96 5.07 24.48
CA MET A 42 12.85 5.29 25.92
C MET A 42 14.09 4.86 26.69
N ASP A 43 14.31 5.47 27.85
CA ASP A 43 15.26 4.97 28.86
C ASP A 43 14.69 3.65 29.45
N VAL A 44 15.46 2.58 29.30
CA VAL A 44 15.09 1.22 29.76
C VAL A 44 15.55 0.91 31.17
N THR A 45 16.31 1.80 31.81
CA THR A 45 16.85 1.57 33.15
C THR A 45 15.74 1.29 34.17
N GLY A 46 15.77 0.10 34.76
CA GLY A 46 14.78 -0.37 35.73
C GLY A 46 13.42 -0.73 35.15
N LYS A 47 13.20 -0.57 33.84
CA LYS A 47 11.94 -0.92 33.13
C LYS A 47 11.77 -2.43 33.03
N LYS A 48 10.55 -2.88 33.22
CA LYS A 48 10.17 -4.30 33.07
C LYS A 48 9.99 -4.59 31.58
N THR A 49 10.90 -5.34 31.01
CA THR A 49 10.89 -5.74 29.60
C THR A 49 10.60 -7.22 29.48
N VAL A 50 9.50 -7.56 28.82
CA VAL A 50 9.11 -8.95 28.56
C VAL A 50 9.38 -9.25 27.09
N ILE A 51 10.13 -10.34 26.82
CA ILE A 51 10.47 -10.76 25.47
C ILE A 51 9.87 -12.15 25.23
N LEU A 52 8.90 -12.22 24.29
CA LEU A 52 8.24 -13.45 23.90
C LEU A 52 9.10 -14.14 22.82
N CYS A 53 9.82 -15.20 23.18
CA CYS A 53 10.75 -15.86 22.28
C CYS A 53 10.19 -17.19 21.73
N GLY A 54 10.25 -17.33 20.40
CA GLY A 54 10.04 -18.61 19.71
C GLY A 54 11.23 -19.56 19.86
N LYS A 55 11.09 -20.78 19.36
CA LYS A 55 12.19 -21.78 19.38
C LYS A 55 13.18 -21.65 18.20
N GLY A 56 12.86 -20.86 17.17
CA GLY A 56 13.66 -20.65 15.95
C GLY A 56 14.57 -19.43 16.03
N ASN A 57 15.11 -19.01 14.88
CA ASN A 57 16.07 -17.90 14.78
C ASN A 57 15.48 -16.55 15.22
N ASN A 58 14.20 -16.28 14.96
CA ASN A 58 13.56 -15.04 15.46
C ASN A 58 13.60 -14.98 17.01
N GLY A 59 13.43 -16.15 17.71
CA GLY A 59 13.67 -16.24 19.14
C GLY A 59 15.13 -15.99 19.51
N GLY A 60 16.08 -16.40 18.64
CA GLY A 60 17.50 -16.11 18.78
C GLY A 60 17.78 -14.59 18.80
N ASP A 61 17.19 -13.84 17.86
CA ASP A 61 17.26 -12.37 17.83
C ASP A 61 16.71 -11.77 19.14
N GLY A 62 15.61 -12.36 19.67
CA GLY A 62 15.02 -12.02 20.97
C GLY A 62 15.96 -12.28 22.14
N PHE A 63 16.72 -13.38 22.16
CA PHE A 63 17.69 -13.68 23.21
C PHE A 63 18.88 -12.70 23.18
N VAL A 64 19.35 -12.33 22.00
CA VAL A 64 20.38 -11.29 21.85
C VAL A 64 19.87 -9.94 22.37
N ALA A 65 18.66 -9.54 21.97
CA ALA A 65 18.03 -8.31 22.46
C ALA A 65 17.87 -8.33 24.00
N ALA A 66 17.48 -9.48 24.57
CA ALA A 66 17.36 -9.66 26.02
C ALA A 66 18.67 -9.37 26.76
N ARG A 67 19.75 -9.93 26.26
CA ARG A 67 21.09 -9.73 26.84
C ARG A 67 21.52 -8.27 26.78
N LEU A 68 21.31 -7.60 25.65
CA LEU A 68 21.72 -6.22 25.46
C LEU A 68 20.86 -5.25 26.28
N LEU A 69 19.54 -5.43 26.33
CA LEU A 69 18.67 -4.60 27.16
C LEU A 69 18.92 -4.77 28.66
N ALA A 70 19.25 -6.00 29.09
CA ALA A 70 19.67 -6.24 30.49
C ALA A 70 20.97 -5.53 30.82
N ALA A 71 21.92 -5.47 29.88
CA ALA A 71 23.18 -4.71 30.05
C ALA A 71 22.95 -3.20 30.18
N GLU A 72 21.89 -2.67 29.51
CA GLU A 72 21.43 -1.28 29.62
C GLU A 72 20.56 -1.03 30.88
N GLY A 73 20.45 -2.01 31.79
CA GLY A 73 19.78 -1.86 33.07
C GLY A 73 18.30 -2.18 33.09
N ALA A 74 17.73 -2.76 32.02
CA ALA A 74 16.34 -3.25 31.99
C ALA A 74 16.17 -4.48 32.87
N LYS A 75 14.99 -4.64 33.50
CA LYS A 75 14.57 -5.86 34.19
C LYS A 75 13.93 -6.80 33.19
N VAL A 76 14.74 -7.68 32.61
CA VAL A 76 14.32 -8.51 31.50
C VAL A 76 13.77 -9.86 31.98
N THR A 77 12.58 -10.21 31.47
CA THR A 77 11.96 -11.53 31.58
C THR A 77 11.79 -12.13 30.18
N VAL A 78 12.43 -13.24 29.89
CA VAL A 78 12.27 -14.01 28.66
C VAL A 78 11.17 -15.04 28.83
N VAL A 79 10.22 -15.06 27.90
CA VAL A 79 9.12 -16.03 27.87
C VAL A 79 9.35 -17.04 26.76
N LEU A 80 9.57 -18.31 27.11
CA LEU A 80 9.70 -19.38 26.13
C LEU A 80 8.32 -19.82 25.62
N MET A 81 7.94 -19.34 24.44
CA MET A 81 6.61 -19.56 23.87
C MET A 81 6.39 -20.99 23.36
N GLN A 82 7.44 -21.66 22.92
CA GLN A 82 7.42 -23.00 22.34
C GLN A 82 8.39 -23.98 23.05
N GLY A 83 8.80 -23.67 24.28
CA GLY A 83 9.81 -24.43 25.02
C GLY A 83 11.23 -23.99 24.66
N ALA A 84 12.21 -24.85 24.90
CA ALA A 84 13.63 -24.56 24.67
C ALA A 84 13.92 -24.25 23.19
N PRO A 85 14.96 -23.43 22.90
CA PRO A 85 15.39 -23.12 21.55
C PRO A 85 15.77 -24.39 20.76
N ALA A 86 15.39 -24.45 19.49
CA ALA A 86 15.58 -25.64 18.64
C ALA A 86 16.69 -25.45 17.61
N SER A 87 16.82 -24.27 17.00
CA SER A 87 17.93 -24.01 16.06
C SER A 87 19.24 -23.82 16.80
N ASP A 88 20.35 -24.20 16.17
CA ASP A 88 21.67 -24.11 16.82
C ASP A 88 22.07 -22.67 17.11
N LEU A 89 21.75 -21.74 16.23
CA LEU A 89 21.96 -20.31 16.45
C LEU A 89 21.16 -19.78 17.65
N ALA A 90 19.89 -20.15 17.76
CA ALA A 90 19.05 -19.74 18.89
C ALA A 90 19.56 -20.37 20.22
N LYS A 91 20.06 -21.61 20.22
CA LYS A 91 20.70 -22.22 21.39
C LYS A 91 21.92 -21.43 21.81
N GLN A 92 22.82 -21.09 20.86
CA GLN A 92 24.01 -20.30 21.16
C GLN A 92 23.65 -18.92 21.74
N ALA A 93 22.67 -18.23 21.16
CA ALA A 93 22.19 -16.94 21.65
C ALA A 93 21.58 -17.07 23.07
N TYR A 94 20.82 -18.12 23.32
CA TYR A 94 20.25 -18.45 24.64
C TYR A 94 21.33 -18.69 25.67
N ASP A 95 22.34 -19.50 25.38
CA ASP A 95 23.43 -19.81 26.30
C ASP A 95 24.29 -18.56 26.65
N LYS A 96 24.35 -17.60 25.71
CA LYS A 96 25.06 -16.31 25.92
C LYS A 96 24.28 -15.29 26.73
N MET A 97 23.01 -15.48 27.05
CA MET A 97 22.21 -14.49 27.79
C MET A 97 22.78 -14.18 29.19
N GLY A 98 23.46 -15.13 29.80
CA GLY A 98 24.08 -14.94 31.11
C GLY A 98 23.11 -15.07 32.28
N ARG A 99 23.68 -14.87 33.51
CA ARG A 99 22.90 -14.93 34.77
C ARG A 99 22.30 -13.56 35.07
N GLY A 100 20.99 -13.49 35.37
CA GLY A 100 20.32 -12.24 35.76
C GLY A 100 19.10 -11.92 34.90
N ILE A 101 18.86 -12.68 33.83
CA ILE A 101 17.62 -12.62 33.03
C ILE A 101 16.70 -13.70 33.55
N GLU A 102 15.48 -13.33 33.93
CA GLU A 102 14.44 -14.27 34.33
C GLU A 102 13.92 -15.02 33.10
N ILE A 103 13.82 -16.36 33.21
CA ILE A 103 13.31 -17.22 32.13
C ILE A 103 12.09 -17.95 32.62
N ILE A 104 10.94 -17.77 31.95
CA ILE A 104 9.68 -18.40 32.31
C ILE A 104 9.01 -19.05 31.09
N MET A 105 8.10 -19.98 31.36
CA MET A 105 7.29 -20.59 30.30
C MET A 105 6.04 -19.76 30.02
N TYR A 106 5.53 -19.78 28.78
CA TYR A 106 4.37 -19.00 28.36
C TYR A 106 3.14 -19.16 29.28
N ARG A 107 2.94 -20.34 29.87
CA ARG A 107 1.78 -20.62 30.74
C ARG A 107 1.78 -19.81 32.04
N THR A 108 2.91 -19.35 32.49
CA THR A 108 3.07 -18.57 33.73
C THR A 108 3.33 -17.09 33.44
N ALA A 109 3.38 -16.68 32.17
CA ALA A 109 3.83 -15.36 31.74
C ALA A 109 2.80 -14.22 31.94
N GLY A 110 1.51 -14.55 32.23
CA GLY A 110 0.45 -13.55 32.28
C GLY A 110 0.74 -12.37 33.19
N GLY A 111 1.19 -12.62 34.44
CA GLY A 111 1.53 -11.54 35.38
C GLY A 111 2.71 -10.67 34.96
N ALA A 112 3.70 -11.27 34.28
CA ALA A 112 4.83 -10.53 33.74
C ALA A 112 4.38 -9.59 32.59
N VAL A 113 3.53 -10.09 31.68
CA VAL A 113 2.97 -9.31 30.56
C VAL A 113 2.11 -8.14 31.06
N ASP A 114 1.28 -8.34 32.09
CA ASP A 114 0.45 -7.26 32.66
C ASP A 114 1.29 -6.15 33.32
N ALA A 115 2.43 -6.52 33.89
CA ALA A 115 3.30 -5.61 34.62
C ALA A 115 4.42 -5.00 33.75
N ALA A 116 4.49 -5.37 32.46
CA ALA A 116 5.54 -4.93 31.56
C ALA A 116 5.42 -3.46 31.17
N ASP A 117 6.56 -2.77 31.05
CA ASP A 117 6.69 -1.46 30.42
C ASP A 117 7.01 -1.61 28.91
N VAL A 118 7.67 -2.71 28.52
CA VAL A 118 8.01 -3.05 27.13
C VAL A 118 7.68 -4.52 26.89
N ILE A 119 7.03 -4.82 25.77
CA ILE A 119 6.76 -6.19 25.31
C ILE A 119 7.33 -6.37 23.92
N ILE A 120 8.23 -7.32 23.75
CA ILE A 120 8.90 -7.63 22.49
C ILE A 120 8.41 -8.99 22.00
N ASP A 121 7.82 -9.01 20.80
CA ASP A 121 7.42 -10.20 20.08
C ASP A 121 8.57 -10.69 19.19
N ALA A 122 9.21 -11.76 19.60
CA ALA A 122 10.26 -12.48 18.90
C ALA A 122 9.86 -13.95 18.68
N VAL A 123 8.56 -14.23 18.44
CA VAL A 123 8.07 -15.61 18.35
C VAL A 123 8.27 -16.15 16.94
N PHE A 124 7.70 -15.48 15.93
CA PHE A 124 7.79 -15.87 14.53
C PHE A 124 8.24 -14.72 13.66
N GLY A 125 9.21 -14.94 12.79
CA GLY A 125 9.68 -14.03 11.75
C GLY A 125 9.18 -14.43 10.36
N PHE A 126 9.88 -14.00 9.32
CA PHE A 126 9.48 -14.12 7.90
C PHE A 126 9.22 -15.56 7.41
N SER A 127 9.67 -16.57 8.12
CA SER A 127 9.41 -17.98 7.76
C SER A 127 8.07 -18.53 8.28
N PHE A 128 7.24 -17.70 8.93
CA PHE A 128 5.94 -18.12 9.45
C PHE A 128 4.89 -18.26 8.34
N HIS A 129 4.11 -19.32 8.40
CA HIS A 129 2.99 -19.60 7.51
C HIS A 129 1.77 -20.12 8.28
N GLY A 130 0.57 -19.81 7.78
CA GLY A 130 -0.70 -20.28 8.32
C GLY A 130 -1.14 -19.53 9.58
N ARG A 131 -1.80 -20.26 10.48
CA ARG A 131 -2.44 -19.70 11.67
C ARG A 131 -1.54 -19.80 12.91
N LEU A 132 -1.57 -18.74 13.72
CA LEU A 132 -0.94 -18.76 15.04
C LEU A 132 -1.51 -19.93 15.90
N PRO A 133 -0.65 -20.71 16.60
CA PRO A 133 -1.13 -21.74 17.51
C PRO A 133 -2.09 -21.15 18.55
N SER A 134 -3.29 -21.73 18.68
CA SER A 134 -4.36 -21.21 19.54
C SER A 134 -3.96 -21.07 21.02
N VAL A 135 -3.00 -21.87 21.48
CA VAL A 135 -2.47 -21.79 22.85
C VAL A 135 -1.76 -20.46 23.14
N MET A 136 -1.30 -19.73 22.11
CA MET A 136 -0.61 -18.43 22.23
C MET A 136 -1.59 -17.25 22.20
N GLU A 137 -2.77 -17.43 21.62
CA GLU A 137 -3.76 -16.37 21.45
C GLU A 137 -4.10 -15.64 22.76
N PRO A 138 -4.32 -16.34 23.93
CA PRO A 138 -4.63 -15.67 25.17
C PRO A 138 -3.52 -14.73 25.67
N LEU A 139 -2.24 -15.10 25.47
CA LEU A 139 -1.14 -14.24 25.91
C LEU A 139 -0.98 -13.02 25.00
N PHE A 140 -1.22 -13.16 23.69
CA PHE A 140 -1.22 -12.04 22.74
C PHE A 140 -2.39 -11.09 23.00
N ALA A 141 -3.58 -11.62 23.31
CA ALA A 141 -4.71 -10.79 23.72
C ALA A 141 -4.40 -10.00 24.99
N ARG A 142 -3.78 -10.64 25.99
CA ARG A 142 -3.36 -10.01 27.23
C ARG A 142 -2.28 -8.94 27.01
N ALA A 143 -1.31 -9.18 26.13
CA ALA A 143 -0.35 -8.18 25.71
C ALA A 143 -1.06 -6.95 25.09
N ALA A 144 -2.01 -7.19 24.19
CA ALA A 144 -2.78 -6.13 23.53
C ALA A 144 -3.68 -5.32 24.51
N GLU A 145 -4.05 -5.87 25.65
CA GLU A 145 -4.77 -5.18 26.74
C GLU A 145 -3.87 -4.27 27.57
N ASN A 146 -2.57 -4.57 27.67
CA ASN A 146 -1.61 -3.73 28.38
C ASN A 146 -1.25 -2.47 27.55
N LYS A 147 -2.15 -1.47 27.57
CA LYS A 147 -2.00 -0.20 26.83
C LYS A 147 -0.87 0.72 27.34
N LYS A 148 -0.25 0.38 28.48
CA LYS A 148 0.87 1.15 29.05
C LYS A 148 2.21 0.67 28.50
N ALA A 149 2.30 -0.59 28.10
CA ALA A 149 3.51 -1.15 27.53
C ALA A 149 3.73 -0.65 26.10
N PHE A 150 4.99 -0.44 25.73
CA PHE A 150 5.40 -0.25 24.36
C PHE A 150 5.59 -1.60 23.68
N HIS A 151 4.90 -1.85 22.58
CA HIS A 151 4.88 -3.14 21.91
C HIS A 151 5.78 -3.12 20.69
N ILE A 152 6.69 -4.08 20.59
CA ILE A 152 7.65 -4.17 19.48
C ILE A 152 7.57 -5.56 18.86
N SER A 153 7.58 -5.64 17.53
CA SER A 153 7.77 -6.91 16.81
C SER A 153 9.16 -6.98 16.18
N VAL A 154 9.76 -8.16 16.30
CA VAL A 154 11.02 -8.52 15.64
C VAL A 154 10.71 -9.07 14.28
N ASP A 155 11.24 -8.44 13.25
CA ASP A 155 11.10 -8.76 11.82
C ASP A 155 9.69 -8.53 11.25
N ILE A 156 8.69 -9.27 11.67
CA ILE A 156 7.26 -9.10 11.35
C ILE A 156 6.41 -9.48 12.58
N PRO A 157 5.19 -8.95 12.72
CA PRO A 157 4.29 -9.35 13.79
C PRO A 157 3.95 -10.83 13.72
N SER A 158 4.12 -11.56 14.84
CA SER A 158 3.80 -12.99 14.90
C SER A 158 2.32 -13.25 14.63
N GLY A 159 2.04 -14.12 13.67
CA GLY A 159 0.71 -14.39 13.13
C GLY A 159 0.47 -13.78 11.76
N ALA A 160 1.36 -12.89 11.28
CA ALA A 160 1.35 -12.38 9.93
C ALA A 160 2.13 -13.30 8.97
N VAL A 161 1.61 -13.52 7.77
CA VAL A 161 2.30 -14.26 6.70
C VAL A 161 3.16 -13.28 5.91
N CYS A 162 4.47 -13.54 5.86
CA CYS A 162 5.47 -12.63 5.29
C CYS A 162 5.13 -12.17 3.86
N ASP A 163 4.92 -13.11 2.94
CA ASP A 163 4.88 -12.86 1.49
C ASP A 163 3.53 -12.30 1.00
N THR A 164 2.46 -12.55 1.74
CA THR A 164 1.10 -12.15 1.33
C THR A 164 0.51 -11.03 2.17
N GLY A 165 1.05 -10.81 3.38
CA GLY A 165 0.44 -9.93 4.36
C GLY A 165 -0.88 -10.46 4.92
N ALA A 166 -1.20 -11.75 4.71
CA ALA A 166 -2.37 -12.39 5.28
C ALA A 166 -2.24 -12.60 6.79
N VAL A 167 -3.37 -12.60 7.48
CA VAL A 167 -3.49 -12.92 8.91
C VAL A 167 -4.67 -13.86 9.08
N GLU A 168 -4.38 -15.10 9.52
CA GLU A 168 -5.37 -16.13 9.76
C GLU A 168 -5.59 -16.31 11.26
N GLY A 169 -6.40 -15.46 11.88
CA GLY A 169 -6.68 -15.50 13.32
C GLY A 169 -5.97 -14.42 14.11
N ALA A 170 -5.40 -14.77 15.28
CA ALA A 170 -4.70 -13.78 16.11
C ALA A 170 -3.35 -13.37 15.50
N CYS A 171 -2.99 -12.10 15.70
CA CYS A 171 -1.71 -11.55 15.32
C CYS A 171 -1.25 -10.57 16.42
N PHE A 172 0.04 -10.55 16.69
CA PHE A 172 0.59 -9.60 17.66
C PHE A 172 0.40 -8.17 17.17
N LYS A 173 -0.06 -7.28 18.07
CA LYS A 173 -0.25 -5.87 17.76
C LYS A 173 0.94 -5.07 18.28
N ALA A 174 1.78 -4.60 17.37
CA ALA A 174 2.95 -3.78 17.69
C ALA A 174 2.67 -2.28 17.52
N ASP A 175 3.40 -1.45 18.25
CA ASP A 175 3.56 -0.01 18.03
C ASP A 175 4.72 0.24 17.07
N LEU A 176 5.74 -0.65 17.11
CA LEU A 176 6.95 -0.60 16.29
C LEU A 176 7.31 -1.99 15.80
N THR A 177 7.57 -2.15 14.52
CA THR A 177 8.21 -3.34 13.96
C THR A 177 9.62 -3.02 13.50
N VAL A 178 10.61 -3.77 14.00
CA VAL A 178 12.01 -3.69 13.56
C VAL A 178 12.27 -4.81 12.58
N THR A 179 12.26 -4.49 11.30
CA THR A 179 12.51 -5.45 10.22
C THR A 179 13.92 -5.29 9.67
N PHE A 180 14.50 -6.37 9.14
CA PHE A 180 15.92 -6.43 8.79
C PHE A 180 16.14 -6.40 7.28
N THR A 181 17.20 -5.73 6.85
CA THR A 181 17.71 -5.69 5.47
C THR A 181 16.80 -4.93 4.50
N ALA A 182 15.54 -5.34 4.36
CA ALA A 182 14.55 -4.72 3.50
C ALA A 182 13.14 -4.85 4.10
N MET A 183 12.20 -4.06 3.60
CA MET A 183 10.79 -4.20 3.91
C MET A 183 10.28 -5.56 3.41
N LYS A 184 9.34 -6.18 4.14
CA LYS A 184 8.63 -7.40 3.72
C LYS A 184 7.21 -7.04 3.28
N PRO A 185 6.56 -7.85 2.43
CA PRO A 185 5.16 -7.63 2.07
C PRO A 185 4.24 -7.47 3.28
N ALA A 186 4.42 -8.24 4.36
CA ALA A 186 3.67 -8.10 5.61
C ALA A 186 3.77 -6.70 6.26
N GLY A 187 4.84 -5.95 5.99
CA GLY A 187 5.02 -4.59 6.51
C GLY A 187 4.24 -3.51 5.74
N VAL A 188 3.75 -3.81 4.53
CA VAL A 188 3.07 -2.85 3.64
C VAL A 188 1.72 -3.34 3.12
N VAL A 189 1.46 -4.64 3.13
CA VAL A 189 0.20 -5.25 2.67
C VAL A 189 -0.73 -5.54 3.84
N TYR A 190 -1.96 -5.06 3.75
CA TYR A 190 -3.00 -5.32 4.75
C TYR A 190 -3.67 -6.69 4.54
N PRO A 191 -4.03 -7.38 5.64
CA PRO A 191 -4.19 -6.88 7.01
C PRO A 191 -2.91 -6.80 7.86
N ALA A 192 -1.84 -7.52 7.53
CA ALA A 192 -0.63 -7.62 8.36
C ALA A 192 0.00 -6.26 8.71
N ALA A 193 0.13 -5.36 7.73
CA ALA A 193 0.66 -4.01 7.94
C ALA A 193 -0.11 -3.22 9.02
N GLY A 194 -1.41 -3.51 9.21
CA GLY A 194 -2.22 -2.93 10.28
C GLY A 194 -1.84 -3.39 11.68
N PHE A 195 -1.05 -4.45 11.84
CA PHE A 195 -0.57 -4.96 13.12
C PHE A 195 0.86 -4.51 13.44
N GLY A 196 1.64 -4.08 12.45
CA GLY A 196 3.06 -3.77 12.61
C GLY A 196 3.37 -2.42 13.27
N GLY A 197 2.39 -1.52 13.39
CA GLY A 197 2.65 -0.14 13.81
C GLY A 197 3.59 0.57 12.83
N MET A 198 4.48 1.40 13.35
CA MET A 198 5.55 1.99 12.54
C MET A 198 6.60 0.92 12.22
N THR A 199 6.90 0.70 10.95
CA THR A 199 7.94 -0.27 10.57
C THR A 199 9.25 0.45 10.22
N VAL A 200 10.35 0.04 10.85
CA VAL A 200 11.70 0.54 10.56
C VAL A 200 12.58 -0.58 10.01
N VAL A 201 13.29 -0.30 8.92
CA VAL A 201 14.26 -1.23 8.36
C VAL A 201 15.63 -0.97 8.97
N ARG A 202 16.27 -2.02 9.49
CA ARG A 202 17.63 -1.97 10.05
C ARG A 202 18.55 -2.88 9.25
N GLN A 203 19.75 -2.39 8.98
CA GLN A 203 20.79 -3.20 8.32
C GLN A 203 21.44 -4.13 9.34
N VAL A 204 21.62 -5.39 8.95
CA VAL A 204 22.17 -6.44 9.85
C VAL A 204 23.51 -6.99 9.38
N GLY A 205 24.12 -6.38 8.36
CA GLY A 205 25.42 -6.78 7.83
C GLY A 205 25.37 -7.36 6.41
N ILE A 206 24.22 -7.35 5.77
CA ILE A 206 24.09 -7.64 4.34
C ILE A 206 24.50 -6.38 3.58
N LYS A 207 25.46 -6.51 2.66
CA LYS A 207 25.97 -5.38 1.90
C LYS A 207 24.98 -4.87 0.87
N GLU A 208 24.96 -3.55 0.63
CA GLU A 208 24.09 -2.91 -0.34
C GLU A 208 24.26 -3.45 -1.76
N GLU A 209 25.49 -3.80 -2.15
CA GLU A 209 25.79 -4.42 -3.44
C GLU A 209 24.99 -5.72 -3.69
N HIS A 210 24.77 -6.55 -2.66
CA HIS A 210 23.94 -7.76 -2.79
C HIS A 210 22.46 -7.43 -2.98
N LEU A 211 21.98 -6.36 -2.32
CA LEU A 211 20.61 -5.87 -2.52
C LEU A 211 20.41 -5.32 -3.94
N GLU A 212 21.38 -4.57 -4.46
CA GLU A 212 21.31 -3.98 -5.81
C GLU A 212 21.32 -5.03 -6.92
N MET A 213 22.06 -6.12 -6.73
CA MET A 213 22.13 -7.23 -7.70
C MET A 213 20.85 -8.07 -7.77
N LEU A 214 20.00 -8.03 -6.75
CA LEU A 214 18.75 -8.78 -6.74
C LEU A 214 17.68 -8.05 -7.58
N PRO A 215 17.05 -8.70 -8.55
CA PRO A 215 15.85 -8.13 -9.19
C PRO A 215 14.79 -7.81 -8.13
N CYS A 216 14.21 -6.64 -8.18
CA CYS A 216 13.18 -6.24 -7.24
C CYS A 216 11.92 -5.82 -7.99
N ASP A 217 10.94 -6.71 -8.01
CA ASP A 217 9.68 -6.46 -8.69
C ASP A 217 8.70 -5.66 -7.83
N THR A 218 8.94 -5.56 -6.51
CA THR A 218 8.04 -4.87 -5.59
C THR A 218 8.74 -3.77 -4.79
N GLU A 219 8.16 -2.58 -4.80
CA GLU A 219 8.62 -1.48 -3.97
C GLU A 219 7.46 -0.79 -3.24
N SER A 220 7.71 -0.27 -2.05
CA SER A 220 6.81 0.68 -1.40
C SER A 220 7.07 2.10 -1.90
N VAL A 221 5.99 2.88 -2.07
CA VAL A 221 6.04 4.24 -2.60
C VAL A 221 5.63 5.24 -1.54
N LEU A 222 6.44 6.29 -1.42
CA LEU A 222 6.22 7.49 -0.63
C LEU A 222 6.35 8.73 -1.52
N LEU A 223 5.92 9.88 -1.04
CA LEU A 223 5.93 11.14 -1.80
C LEU A 223 7.32 11.48 -2.35
N GLY A 224 8.39 11.27 -1.56
CA GLY A 224 9.77 11.51 -2.00
C GLY A 224 10.20 10.67 -3.21
N ASN A 225 9.61 9.49 -3.40
CA ASN A 225 9.95 8.62 -4.54
C ASN A 225 9.39 9.14 -5.87
N ILE A 226 8.30 9.91 -5.85
CA ILE A 226 7.65 10.41 -7.05
C ILE A 226 8.12 11.83 -7.44
N CYS A 227 8.76 12.57 -6.55
CA CYS A 227 9.25 13.93 -6.84
C CYS A 227 10.08 14.03 -8.14
N PRO A 228 11.00 13.10 -8.46
CA PRO A 228 11.79 13.16 -9.69
C PRO A 228 10.96 13.02 -10.97
N LEU A 229 9.73 12.49 -10.89
CA LEU A 229 8.83 12.30 -12.03
C LEU A 229 8.08 13.58 -12.41
N PHE A 230 8.19 14.63 -11.60
CA PHE A 230 7.52 15.91 -11.84
C PHE A 230 8.52 16.99 -12.23
N PRO A 231 8.84 17.12 -13.53
CA PRO A 231 9.74 18.16 -13.99
C PRO A 231 9.12 19.56 -13.78
N LYS A 232 9.98 20.56 -13.62
CA LYS A 232 9.51 21.94 -13.56
C LYS A 232 8.75 22.29 -14.84
N ARG A 233 7.62 22.97 -14.68
CA ARG A 233 6.83 23.47 -15.82
C ARG A 233 7.63 24.50 -16.61
N ASP A 234 7.62 24.35 -17.93
CA ASP A 234 8.23 25.30 -18.84
C ASP A 234 7.50 26.66 -18.78
N ARG A 235 8.26 27.73 -18.78
CA ARG A 235 7.72 29.12 -18.84
C ARG A 235 7.00 29.41 -20.16
N GLU A 236 7.44 28.80 -21.26
CA GLU A 236 6.84 28.93 -22.58
C GLU A 236 5.74 27.89 -22.85
N GLY A 237 5.47 27.02 -21.86
CA GLY A 237 4.44 26.02 -21.97
C GLY A 237 3.04 26.62 -22.12
N HIS A 238 2.25 26.01 -23.00
CA HIS A 238 0.85 26.38 -23.23
C HIS A 238 -0.09 25.24 -22.87
N LYS A 239 -1.41 25.48 -22.87
CA LYS A 239 -2.42 24.47 -22.48
C LYS A 239 -2.28 23.14 -23.23
N GLY A 240 -1.86 23.13 -24.48
CA GLY A 240 -1.61 21.91 -25.26
C GLY A 240 -0.39 21.12 -24.79
N THR A 241 0.64 21.78 -24.22
CA THR A 241 1.85 21.14 -23.69
C THR A 241 1.49 20.19 -22.52
N TYR A 242 0.49 20.56 -21.72
CA TYR A 242 0.07 19.83 -20.55
C TYR A 242 -1.13 18.89 -20.80
N GLY A 243 -1.34 18.54 -22.08
CA GLY A 243 -2.25 17.49 -22.54
C GLY A 243 -3.73 17.83 -22.47
N ARG A 244 -4.49 16.92 -23.07
CA ARG A 244 -5.97 16.98 -23.12
C ARG A 244 -6.55 15.72 -22.52
N LEU A 245 -7.27 15.87 -21.41
CA LEU A 245 -8.03 14.78 -20.79
C LEU A 245 -9.47 14.81 -21.32
N LEU A 246 -9.94 13.69 -21.88
CA LEU A 246 -11.37 13.45 -22.09
C LEU A 246 -11.90 12.67 -20.89
N MET A 247 -12.97 13.16 -20.29
CA MET A 247 -13.74 12.43 -19.28
C MET A 247 -15.10 12.04 -19.83
N ILE A 248 -15.46 10.75 -19.72
CA ILE A 248 -16.80 10.22 -20.01
C ILE A 248 -17.37 9.73 -18.69
N CYS A 249 -18.00 10.64 -17.96
CA CYS A 249 -18.39 10.48 -16.57
C CYS A 249 -19.72 11.17 -16.30
N GLY A 250 -20.42 10.70 -15.26
CA GLY A 250 -21.67 11.31 -14.82
C GLY A 250 -22.91 10.79 -15.55
N SER A 251 -23.97 10.66 -14.78
CA SER A 251 -25.33 10.36 -15.23
C SER A 251 -26.34 11.08 -14.33
N VAL A 252 -27.62 11.05 -14.69
CA VAL A 252 -28.67 11.65 -13.87
C VAL A 252 -28.66 11.01 -12.46
N GLY A 253 -28.50 11.83 -11.43
CA GLY A 253 -28.33 11.41 -10.04
C GLY A 253 -26.87 11.21 -9.60
N MET A 254 -25.89 11.20 -10.53
CA MET A 254 -24.48 10.95 -10.22
C MET A 254 -23.53 12.05 -10.77
N ALA A 255 -24.02 13.27 -10.91
CA ALA A 255 -23.23 14.42 -11.35
C ALA A 255 -22.05 14.73 -10.41
N GLY A 256 -22.21 14.48 -9.10
CA GLY A 256 -21.17 14.75 -8.08
C GLY A 256 -19.88 13.95 -8.32
N ALA A 257 -19.95 12.69 -8.76
CA ALA A 257 -18.79 11.88 -9.09
C ALA A 257 -17.96 12.52 -10.23
N CYS A 258 -18.64 12.94 -11.29
CA CYS A 258 -18.02 13.65 -12.42
C CYS A 258 -17.38 14.98 -11.96
N ILE A 259 -18.05 15.76 -11.12
CA ILE A 259 -17.53 17.05 -10.60
C ILE A 259 -16.26 16.83 -9.78
N MET A 260 -16.26 15.85 -8.88
CA MET A 260 -15.09 15.54 -8.04
C MET A 260 -13.89 15.09 -8.89
N ALA A 261 -14.10 14.17 -9.84
CA ALA A 261 -13.05 13.73 -10.76
C ALA A 261 -12.52 14.88 -11.62
N ALA A 262 -13.39 15.73 -12.16
CA ALA A 262 -13.03 16.87 -12.98
C ALA A 262 -12.19 17.90 -12.22
N ARG A 263 -12.62 18.29 -11.02
CA ARG A 263 -11.88 19.22 -10.16
C ARG A 263 -10.53 18.65 -9.74
N ALA A 264 -10.47 17.36 -9.40
CA ALA A 264 -9.23 16.67 -9.09
C ALA A 264 -8.26 16.68 -10.29
N ALA A 265 -8.76 16.43 -11.50
CA ALA A 265 -7.96 16.49 -12.70
C ALA A 265 -7.41 17.90 -12.96
N LEU A 266 -8.22 18.93 -12.83
CA LEU A 266 -7.77 20.33 -12.99
C LEU A 266 -6.72 20.73 -11.96
N ARG A 267 -6.93 20.34 -10.67
CA ARG A 267 -5.95 20.58 -9.61
C ARG A 267 -4.65 19.77 -9.78
N SER A 268 -4.69 18.72 -10.60
CA SER A 268 -3.51 17.91 -10.95
C SER A 268 -2.78 18.40 -12.19
N GLY A 269 -3.19 19.54 -12.75
CA GLY A 269 -2.40 20.30 -13.71
C GLY A 269 -2.62 19.96 -15.18
N VAL A 270 -3.67 19.23 -15.55
CA VAL A 270 -4.01 19.00 -16.97
C VAL A 270 -4.25 20.33 -17.71
N GLY A 271 -3.78 20.45 -18.94
CA GLY A 271 -3.87 21.67 -19.72
C GLY A 271 -5.26 21.95 -20.30
N LEU A 272 -5.96 20.90 -20.73
CA LEU A 272 -7.33 20.96 -21.26
C LEU A 272 -8.15 19.81 -20.70
N LEU A 273 -9.31 20.12 -20.16
CA LEU A 273 -10.31 19.13 -19.72
C LEU A 273 -11.53 19.23 -20.63
N ASN A 274 -11.88 18.10 -21.29
CA ASN A 274 -13.13 17.93 -22.03
C ASN A 274 -13.98 16.89 -21.31
N ILE A 275 -15.25 17.18 -21.06
CA ILE A 275 -16.17 16.28 -20.40
C ILE A 275 -17.33 15.93 -21.35
N ALA A 276 -17.43 14.66 -21.75
CA ALA A 276 -18.56 14.17 -22.52
C ALA A 276 -19.68 13.76 -21.56
N ILE A 277 -20.84 14.42 -21.68
CA ILE A 277 -22.00 14.26 -20.78
C ILE A 277 -23.31 14.28 -21.52
N PRO A 278 -24.37 13.64 -20.98
CA PRO A 278 -25.73 13.85 -21.45
C PRO A 278 -26.16 15.32 -21.36
N HIS A 279 -26.91 15.80 -22.32
CA HIS A 279 -27.46 17.18 -22.35
C HIS A 279 -28.07 17.62 -21.00
N ALA A 280 -28.78 16.73 -20.32
CA ALA A 280 -29.43 17.01 -19.04
C ALA A 280 -28.46 17.41 -17.89
N LEU A 281 -27.19 17.04 -17.99
CA LEU A 281 -26.17 17.36 -16.97
C LEU A 281 -25.48 18.70 -17.21
N TYR A 282 -25.56 19.27 -18.41
CA TYR A 282 -24.87 20.51 -18.74
C TYR A 282 -25.17 21.68 -17.79
N PRO A 283 -26.45 21.96 -17.44
CA PRO A 283 -26.76 23.06 -16.52
C PRO A 283 -26.21 22.85 -15.08
N ILE A 284 -25.86 21.61 -14.73
CA ILE A 284 -25.30 21.25 -13.42
C ILE A 284 -23.79 21.33 -13.44
N LEU A 285 -23.14 20.80 -14.49
CA LEU A 285 -21.69 20.69 -14.55
C LEU A 285 -21.01 21.99 -15.00
N ALA A 286 -21.61 22.72 -15.96
CA ALA A 286 -21.01 23.93 -16.49
C ALA A 286 -20.70 25.00 -15.41
N PRO A 287 -21.60 25.32 -14.46
CA PRO A 287 -21.28 26.23 -13.38
C PRO A 287 -20.37 25.61 -12.29
N ALA A 288 -20.36 24.27 -12.15
CA ALA A 288 -19.56 23.57 -11.16
C ALA A 288 -18.08 23.39 -11.56
N VAL A 289 -17.82 23.33 -12.88
CA VAL A 289 -16.46 23.13 -13.45
C VAL A 289 -16.33 24.08 -14.67
N PRO A 290 -16.27 25.39 -14.45
CA PRO A 290 -16.27 26.40 -15.52
C PRO A 290 -15.00 26.35 -16.40
N GLU A 291 -13.93 25.70 -15.95
CA GLU A 291 -12.69 25.53 -16.72
C GLU A 291 -12.78 24.42 -17.78
N ALA A 292 -13.83 23.56 -17.73
CA ALA A 292 -13.99 22.45 -18.65
C ALA A 292 -14.67 22.85 -19.95
N ILE A 293 -14.32 22.12 -21.01
CA ILE A 293 -15.09 22.08 -22.28
C ILE A 293 -16.07 20.92 -22.18
N PHE A 294 -17.24 21.06 -22.80
CA PHE A 294 -18.25 20.01 -22.76
C PHE A 294 -18.59 19.50 -24.16
N THR A 295 -18.54 18.18 -24.33
CA THR A 295 -19.07 17.45 -25.47
C THR A 295 -20.41 16.83 -25.07
N LEU A 296 -21.51 17.33 -25.66
CA LEU A 296 -22.86 16.90 -25.27
C LEU A 296 -23.33 15.75 -26.17
N TYR A 297 -23.96 14.73 -25.56
CA TYR A 297 -24.53 13.59 -26.28
C TYR A 297 -25.95 13.24 -25.81
N ASP A 298 -26.68 12.54 -26.66
CA ASP A 298 -27.99 11.98 -26.32
C ASP A 298 -27.79 10.50 -25.87
N PRO A 299 -28.19 10.12 -24.65
CA PRO A 299 -28.04 8.75 -24.17
C PRO A 299 -28.98 7.74 -24.85
N THR A 300 -29.90 8.17 -25.71
CA THR A 300 -30.78 7.28 -26.49
C THR A 300 -30.13 6.83 -27.80
N GLU A 301 -29.05 7.49 -28.22
CA GLU A 301 -28.37 7.25 -29.50
C GLU A 301 -27.04 6.49 -29.31
N ALA A 302 -26.42 6.09 -30.39
CA ALA A 302 -25.04 5.63 -30.41
C ALA A 302 -24.07 6.83 -30.18
N PRO A 303 -22.83 6.62 -29.75
CA PRO A 303 -21.86 7.71 -29.69
C PRO A 303 -21.74 8.40 -31.04
N GLY A 304 -22.10 9.70 -31.07
CA GLY A 304 -22.06 10.50 -32.29
C GLY A 304 -20.64 10.97 -32.64
N GLU A 305 -20.47 11.58 -33.82
CA GLU A 305 -19.21 12.06 -34.37
C GLU A 305 -18.47 12.97 -33.39
N ALA A 306 -19.17 13.85 -32.66
CA ALA A 306 -18.55 14.75 -31.66
C ALA A 306 -17.86 13.99 -30.50
N VAL A 307 -18.42 12.86 -30.06
CA VAL A 307 -17.81 12.03 -29.01
C VAL A 307 -16.60 11.28 -29.56
N LEU A 308 -16.72 10.71 -30.77
CA LEU A 308 -15.62 9.99 -31.43
C LEU A 308 -14.45 10.95 -31.74
N ASP A 309 -14.70 12.16 -32.21
CA ASP A 309 -13.68 13.20 -32.41
C ASP A 309 -13.02 13.63 -31.10
N ALA A 310 -13.79 13.68 -30.01
CA ALA A 310 -13.23 13.98 -28.69
C ALA A 310 -12.33 12.85 -28.17
N ILE A 311 -12.64 11.57 -28.43
CA ILE A 311 -11.82 10.41 -28.11
C ILE A 311 -10.51 10.45 -28.92
N ASP A 312 -10.58 10.66 -30.21
CA ASP A 312 -9.42 10.71 -31.12
C ASP A 312 -8.41 11.81 -30.72
N LYS A 313 -8.90 12.98 -30.31
CA LYS A 313 -8.07 14.14 -29.93
C LYS A 313 -7.52 14.09 -28.49
N ALA A 314 -7.94 13.12 -27.69
CA ALA A 314 -7.56 13.04 -26.29
C ALA A 314 -6.15 12.47 -26.11
N SER A 315 -5.33 13.12 -25.25
CA SER A 315 -4.05 12.56 -24.78
C SER A 315 -4.26 11.41 -23.79
N ALA A 316 -5.38 11.43 -23.05
CA ALA A 316 -5.87 10.35 -22.21
C ALA A 316 -7.38 10.41 -22.06
N CYS A 317 -7.99 9.27 -21.78
CA CYS A 317 -9.43 9.15 -21.51
C CYS A 317 -9.66 8.64 -20.09
N LEU A 318 -10.57 9.24 -19.32
CA LEU A 318 -11.09 8.73 -18.05
C LEU A 318 -12.56 8.36 -18.24
N VAL A 319 -12.92 7.12 -17.95
CA VAL A 319 -14.28 6.60 -18.15
C VAL A 319 -14.78 5.92 -16.88
N GLY A 320 -16.02 6.24 -16.47
CA GLY A 320 -16.77 5.42 -15.53
C GLY A 320 -17.26 6.08 -14.26
N CYS A 321 -16.63 7.16 -13.75
CA CYS A 321 -17.08 7.85 -12.53
C CYS A 321 -18.51 8.33 -12.63
N GLY A 322 -19.47 7.61 -12.01
CA GLY A 322 -20.89 7.91 -12.05
C GLY A 322 -21.55 7.81 -13.45
N LEU A 323 -20.99 7.01 -14.34
CA LEU A 323 -21.51 6.84 -15.72
C LEU A 323 -22.82 6.05 -15.78
N GLY A 324 -23.02 5.15 -14.80
CA GLY A 324 -24.06 4.13 -14.85
C GLY A 324 -23.69 2.96 -15.74
N THR A 325 -24.60 1.97 -15.81
CA THR A 325 -24.38 0.72 -16.56
C THR A 325 -25.45 0.48 -17.63
N ALA A 326 -26.16 1.54 -18.03
CA ALA A 326 -27.19 1.47 -19.06
C ALA A 326 -26.58 1.15 -20.44
N PRO A 327 -27.36 0.69 -21.43
CA PRO A 327 -26.84 0.29 -22.74
C PRO A 327 -25.99 1.35 -23.45
N TYR A 328 -26.31 2.63 -23.29
CA TYR A 328 -25.50 3.71 -23.86
C TYR A 328 -24.10 3.80 -23.23
N ALA A 329 -24.00 3.55 -21.90
CA ALA A 329 -22.73 3.56 -21.21
C ALA A 329 -21.81 2.42 -21.70
N VAL A 330 -22.39 1.24 -22.00
CA VAL A 330 -21.65 0.14 -22.61
C VAL A 330 -21.08 0.55 -23.97
N LYS A 331 -21.89 1.20 -24.82
CA LYS A 331 -21.43 1.69 -26.14
C LYS A 331 -20.32 2.74 -26.02
N LEU A 332 -20.38 3.62 -25.00
CA LEU A 332 -19.35 4.62 -24.75
C LEU A 332 -18.04 3.98 -24.31
N VAL A 333 -18.11 2.98 -23.40
CA VAL A 333 -16.92 2.21 -22.99
C VAL A 333 -16.32 1.50 -24.19
N ASP A 334 -17.12 0.82 -25.01
CA ASP A 334 -16.65 0.14 -26.21
C ASP A 334 -15.98 1.13 -27.19
N ALA A 335 -16.62 2.28 -27.45
CA ALA A 335 -16.06 3.30 -28.34
C ALA A 335 -14.69 3.82 -27.88
N VAL A 336 -14.47 4.00 -26.56
CA VAL A 336 -13.17 4.40 -26.03
C VAL A 336 -12.14 3.28 -26.20
N LEU A 337 -12.48 2.03 -25.86
CA LEU A 337 -11.56 0.89 -25.98
C LEU A 337 -11.12 0.65 -27.44
N GLU A 338 -11.99 0.94 -28.40
CA GLU A 338 -11.73 0.74 -29.84
C GLU A 338 -10.95 1.90 -30.48
N ASN A 339 -11.17 3.15 -30.03
CA ASN A 339 -10.71 4.34 -30.75
C ASN A 339 -9.71 5.22 -29.98
N ALA A 340 -9.45 4.97 -28.68
CA ALA A 340 -8.51 5.79 -27.94
C ALA A 340 -7.05 5.49 -28.34
N HIS A 341 -6.28 6.56 -28.62
CA HIS A 341 -4.85 6.49 -28.90
C HIS A 341 -3.99 6.77 -27.67
N GLY A 342 -4.49 7.57 -26.73
CA GLY A 342 -3.86 7.87 -25.45
C GLY A 342 -4.29 6.90 -24.34
N THR A 343 -3.60 6.98 -23.19
CA THR A 343 -3.89 6.12 -22.03
C THR A 343 -5.37 6.16 -21.62
N VAL A 344 -5.97 5.01 -21.40
CA VAL A 344 -7.37 4.87 -20.94
C VAL A 344 -7.39 4.51 -19.46
N VAL A 345 -8.06 5.32 -18.65
CA VAL A 345 -8.30 5.08 -17.22
C VAL A 345 -9.75 4.66 -17.02
N LEU A 346 -9.96 3.47 -16.46
CA LEU A 346 -11.28 2.89 -16.22
C LEU A 346 -11.53 2.74 -14.73
N ASP A 347 -12.62 3.35 -14.25
CA ASP A 347 -13.03 3.26 -12.84
C ASP A 347 -14.52 2.98 -12.71
N ALA A 348 -14.94 2.55 -11.55
CA ALA A 348 -16.35 2.47 -11.12
C ALA A 348 -17.24 1.72 -12.13
N ASP A 349 -18.19 2.44 -12.77
CA ASP A 349 -19.18 1.83 -13.64
C ASP A 349 -18.59 1.25 -14.94
N ALA A 350 -17.48 1.79 -15.44
CA ALA A 350 -16.76 1.17 -16.55
C ALA A 350 -16.24 -0.23 -16.18
N LEU A 351 -15.75 -0.41 -14.95
CA LEU A 351 -15.33 -1.72 -14.44
C LEU A 351 -16.51 -2.66 -14.21
N ASN A 352 -17.65 -2.13 -13.74
CA ASN A 352 -18.88 -2.90 -13.59
C ASN A 352 -19.42 -3.41 -14.94
N ILE A 353 -19.29 -2.61 -16.02
CA ILE A 353 -19.62 -3.00 -17.38
C ILE A 353 -18.69 -4.13 -17.85
N LEU A 354 -17.38 -3.93 -17.71
CA LEU A 354 -16.35 -4.86 -18.16
C LEU A 354 -16.28 -6.15 -17.35
N ALA A 355 -16.81 -6.17 -16.12
CA ALA A 355 -16.90 -7.40 -15.33
C ALA A 355 -17.71 -8.52 -15.98
N LYS A 356 -18.58 -8.19 -16.97
CA LYS A 356 -19.35 -9.16 -17.75
C LYS A 356 -18.57 -9.71 -18.96
N THR A 357 -17.59 -8.97 -19.44
CA THR A 357 -16.79 -9.24 -20.65
C THR A 357 -15.36 -8.73 -20.46
N PRO A 358 -14.61 -9.27 -19.45
CA PRO A 358 -13.28 -8.74 -19.12
C PRO A 358 -12.26 -8.90 -20.25
N GLU A 359 -12.50 -9.83 -21.20
CA GLU A 359 -11.69 -10.02 -22.39
C GLU A 359 -11.65 -8.77 -23.30
N LYS A 360 -12.58 -7.85 -23.18
CA LYS A 360 -12.55 -6.56 -23.87
C LYS A 360 -11.35 -5.68 -23.45
N LEU A 361 -10.76 -5.92 -22.29
CA LEU A 361 -9.53 -5.25 -21.87
C LEU A 361 -8.32 -5.59 -22.75
N LEU A 362 -8.38 -6.66 -23.55
CA LEU A 362 -7.32 -7.05 -24.50
C LEU A 362 -7.45 -6.37 -25.87
N VAL A 363 -8.56 -5.65 -26.13
CA VAL A 363 -8.81 -4.98 -27.42
C VAL A 363 -7.95 -3.72 -27.62
N PRO A 364 -7.79 -2.81 -26.63
CA PRO A 364 -7.11 -1.55 -26.82
C PRO A 364 -5.65 -1.72 -27.27
N GLN A 365 -5.22 -0.88 -28.21
CA GLN A 365 -3.80 -0.70 -28.54
C GLN A 365 -3.13 0.28 -27.57
N ALA A 366 -3.89 1.19 -26.99
CA ALA A 366 -3.46 2.15 -26.00
C ALA A 366 -3.29 1.48 -24.61
N PRO A 367 -2.37 1.97 -23.76
CA PRO A 367 -2.25 1.51 -22.38
C PRO A 367 -3.55 1.71 -21.59
N VAL A 368 -3.92 0.69 -20.79
CA VAL A 368 -5.13 0.75 -19.95
C VAL A 368 -4.72 0.69 -18.48
N ILE A 369 -5.30 1.58 -17.68
CA ILE A 369 -5.22 1.60 -16.23
C ILE A 369 -6.63 1.31 -15.69
N ILE A 370 -6.74 0.33 -14.82
CA ILE A 370 -7.97 0.05 -14.08
C ILE A 370 -7.79 0.35 -12.60
N THR A 371 -8.83 0.90 -11.94
CA THR A 371 -8.75 1.30 -10.54
C THR A 371 -9.79 0.61 -9.66
N PRO A 372 -9.85 -0.75 -9.64
CA PRO A 372 -10.88 -1.46 -8.90
C PRO A 372 -10.70 -1.38 -7.39
N HIS A 373 -11.80 -1.16 -6.66
CA HIS A 373 -11.86 -1.53 -5.25
C HIS A 373 -12.01 -3.07 -5.11
N PRO A 374 -11.79 -3.69 -3.91
CA PRO A 374 -11.84 -5.14 -3.77
C PRO A 374 -13.10 -5.81 -4.33
N GLY A 375 -14.27 -5.18 -4.17
CA GLY A 375 -15.52 -5.74 -4.70
C GLY A 375 -15.61 -5.70 -6.23
N GLU A 376 -15.09 -4.65 -6.87
CA GLU A 376 -14.98 -4.56 -8.35
C GLU A 376 -14.00 -5.60 -8.87
N MET A 377 -12.85 -5.75 -8.19
CA MET A 377 -11.86 -6.77 -8.55
C MET A 377 -12.42 -8.19 -8.48
N CYS A 378 -13.19 -8.51 -7.45
CA CYS A 378 -13.86 -9.81 -7.34
C CYS A 378 -14.85 -10.05 -8.49
N ARG A 379 -15.57 -9.00 -8.94
CA ARG A 379 -16.47 -9.12 -10.11
C ARG A 379 -15.69 -9.32 -11.42
N LEU A 380 -14.57 -8.63 -11.60
CA LEU A 380 -13.74 -8.71 -12.79
C LEU A 380 -13.06 -10.07 -12.95
N ASN A 381 -12.57 -10.67 -11.86
CA ASN A 381 -11.76 -11.90 -11.90
C ASN A 381 -12.51 -13.16 -11.45
N GLY A 382 -13.77 -13.03 -11.04
CA GLY A 382 -14.60 -14.15 -10.58
C GLY A 382 -14.20 -14.74 -9.21
N ARG A 383 -13.26 -14.12 -8.48
CA ARG A 383 -12.80 -14.59 -7.16
C ARG A 383 -13.70 -14.10 -6.04
N THR A 384 -13.70 -14.84 -4.95
CA THR A 384 -14.34 -14.43 -3.69
C THR A 384 -13.51 -13.38 -2.95
N MET A 385 -14.14 -12.65 -2.04
CA MET A 385 -13.45 -11.69 -1.17
C MET A 385 -12.42 -12.37 -0.26
N ALA A 386 -12.67 -13.63 0.14
CA ALA A 386 -11.73 -14.40 0.96
C ALA A 386 -10.44 -14.73 0.19
N GLU A 387 -10.56 -15.20 -1.05
CA GLU A 387 -9.42 -15.49 -1.93
C GLU A 387 -8.62 -14.23 -2.25
N LEU A 388 -9.27 -13.09 -2.49
CA LEU A 388 -8.60 -11.83 -2.72
C LEU A 388 -7.83 -11.39 -1.48
N ARG A 389 -8.41 -11.50 -0.28
CA ARG A 389 -7.75 -11.13 0.98
C ARG A 389 -6.59 -12.05 1.36
N ALA A 390 -6.62 -13.30 0.93
CA ALA A 390 -5.55 -14.26 1.19
C ALA A 390 -4.25 -13.86 0.46
N ASP A 391 -4.35 -13.26 -0.74
CA ASP A 391 -3.20 -12.77 -1.48
C ASP A 391 -3.58 -11.63 -2.44
N ARG A 392 -3.62 -10.42 -1.91
CA ARG A 392 -3.92 -9.20 -2.66
C ARG A 392 -2.85 -8.88 -3.70
N LEU A 393 -1.59 -9.13 -3.35
CA LEU A 393 -0.43 -8.81 -4.19
C LEU A 393 -0.48 -9.64 -5.48
N GLN A 394 -0.56 -10.96 -5.32
CA GLN A 394 -0.64 -11.87 -6.46
C GLN A 394 -1.93 -11.69 -7.26
N THR A 395 -3.04 -11.36 -6.60
CA THR A 395 -4.31 -11.08 -7.31
C THR A 395 -4.17 -9.89 -8.26
N ALA A 396 -3.56 -8.80 -7.81
CA ALA A 396 -3.33 -7.61 -8.65
C ALA A 396 -2.35 -7.91 -9.81
N ARG A 397 -1.24 -8.60 -9.52
CA ARG A 397 -0.24 -9.00 -10.53
C ARG A 397 -0.81 -9.92 -11.59
N ALA A 398 -1.47 -11.00 -11.18
CA ALA A 398 -2.04 -11.97 -12.10
C ALA A 398 -3.07 -11.33 -13.04
N PHE A 399 -3.90 -10.42 -12.52
CA PHE A 399 -4.86 -9.69 -13.36
C PHE A 399 -4.16 -8.76 -14.34
N ALA A 400 -3.18 -7.98 -13.88
CA ALA A 400 -2.39 -7.09 -14.73
C ALA A 400 -1.70 -7.83 -15.89
N GLN A 401 -1.08 -8.96 -15.61
CA GLN A 401 -0.42 -9.81 -16.61
C GLN A 401 -1.40 -10.47 -17.58
N THR A 402 -2.52 -11.01 -17.06
CA THR A 402 -3.52 -11.72 -17.87
C THR A 402 -4.18 -10.79 -18.88
N TYR A 403 -4.58 -9.61 -18.45
CA TYR A 403 -5.31 -8.65 -19.28
C TYR A 403 -4.44 -7.54 -19.88
N ARG A 404 -3.13 -7.57 -19.63
CA ARG A 404 -2.15 -6.56 -20.11
C ARG A 404 -2.50 -5.14 -19.72
N VAL A 405 -3.07 -4.96 -18.51
CA VAL A 405 -3.50 -3.67 -17.98
C VAL A 405 -2.71 -3.31 -16.72
N ILE A 406 -2.56 -2.03 -16.43
CA ILE A 406 -2.07 -1.57 -15.14
C ILE A 406 -3.24 -1.67 -14.16
N THR A 407 -3.05 -2.41 -13.09
CA THR A 407 -4.08 -2.68 -12.08
C THR A 407 -3.78 -1.91 -10.80
N VAL A 408 -4.67 -0.98 -10.44
CA VAL A 408 -4.65 -0.25 -9.17
C VAL A 408 -5.68 -0.86 -8.23
N LEU A 409 -5.30 -1.87 -7.46
CA LEU A 409 -6.18 -2.51 -6.47
C LEU A 409 -6.28 -1.64 -5.22
N LYS A 410 -7.37 -0.87 -5.15
CA LYS A 410 -7.65 0.11 -4.08
C LYS A 410 -7.78 -0.53 -2.69
N GLY A 411 -7.48 0.25 -1.66
CA GLY A 411 -7.63 -0.10 -0.24
C GLY A 411 -6.45 0.40 0.59
N ALA A 412 -6.44 0.12 1.88
CA ALA A 412 -5.25 0.34 2.71
C ALA A 412 -4.09 -0.47 2.13
N GLY A 413 -2.92 0.17 1.92
CA GLY A 413 -1.85 -0.43 1.13
C GLY A 413 -2.32 -0.70 -0.31
N THR A 414 -2.72 0.34 -1.06
CA THR A 414 -3.12 0.19 -2.47
C THR A 414 -1.97 -0.42 -3.27
N ILE A 415 -2.28 -1.46 -4.05
CA ILE A 415 -1.32 -2.19 -4.87
C ILE A 415 -1.46 -1.76 -6.32
N ILE A 416 -0.36 -1.35 -6.94
CA ILE A 416 -0.29 -0.97 -8.34
C ILE A 416 0.61 -1.98 -9.04
N ALA A 417 0.04 -2.78 -9.95
CA ALA A 417 0.75 -3.81 -10.68
C ALA A 417 0.77 -3.52 -12.19
N ALA A 418 1.94 -3.61 -12.79
CA ALA A 418 2.12 -3.49 -14.23
C ALA A 418 2.02 -4.86 -14.93
N PRO A 419 1.74 -4.89 -16.25
CA PRO A 419 1.77 -6.12 -17.04
C PRO A 419 3.13 -6.84 -17.03
N SER A 420 4.21 -6.12 -16.80
CA SER A 420 5.58 -6.66 -16.62
C SER A 420 5.75 -7.50 -15.35
N GLY A 421 4.84 -7.37 -14.37
CA GLY A 421 4.98 -7.92 -13.02
C GLY A 421 5.52 -6.91 -12.01
N GLU A 422 6.05 -5.78 -12.47
CA GLU A 422 6.50 -4.69 -11.59
C GLU A 422 5.34 -4.18 -10.74
N THR A 423 5.61 -3.98 -9.45
CA THR A 423 4.56 -3.68 -8.48
C THR A 423 4.99 -2.56 -7.54
N ARG A 424 4.05 -1.66 -7.25
CA ARG A 424 4.21 -0.63 -6.21
C ARG A 424 3.14 -0.83 -5.15
N VAL A 425 3.51 -0.63 -3.88
CA VAL A 425 2.57 -0.62 -2.76
C VAL A 425 2.59 0.76 -2.13
N ASN A 426 1.46 1.43 -2.15
CA ASN A 426 1.35 2.76 -1.56
C ASN A 426 1.11 2.67 -0.06
N THR A 427 1.88 3.45 0.71
CA THR A 427 1.80 3.49 2.17
C THR A 427 1.23 4.80 2.72
N THR A 428 0.84 5.75 1.85
CA THR A 428 0.15 6.99 2.24
C THR A 428 -1.36 6.81 2.35
N GLY A 429 -2.03 7.69 3.06
CA GLY A 429 -3.48 7.67 3.25
C GLY A 429 -3.91 7.09 4.58
N ASN A 430 -5.16 7.34 4.94
CA ASN A 430 -5.71 7.00 6.24
C ASN A 430 -7.19 6.56 6.15
N PRO A 431 -7.75 5.96 7.22
CA PRO A 431 -9.14 5.49 7.23
C PRO A 431 -10.22 6.55 6.97
N GLY A 432 -9.94 7.84 7.18
CA GLY A 432 -10.86 8.93 6.87
C GLY A 432 -11.22 9.05 5.39
N MET A 433 -10.38 8.49 4.52
CA MET A 433 -10.62 8.44 3.07
C MET A 433 -11.67 7.40 2.65
N ALA A 434 -12.16 6.55 3.56
CA ALA A 434 -13.16 5.52 3.28
C ALA A 434 -14.57 6.14 3.16
N LYS A 435 -14.76 7.01 2.17
CA LYS A 435 -16.01 7.72 1.85
C LYS A 435 -16.30 7.69 0.36
N GLY A 436 -17.60 7.69 0.00
CA GLY A 436 -18.02 7.81 -1.39
C GLY A 436 -17.47 9.10 -2.02
N GLY A 437 -16.88 9.00 -3.20
CA GLY A 437 -16.22 10.10 -3.90
C GLY A 437 -14.70 10.08 -3.87
N SER A 438 -14.06 9.43 -2.89
CA SER A 438 -12.59 9.33 -2.83
C SER A 438 -11.99 8.65 -4.07
N GLY A 439 -12.67 7.61 -4.60
CA GLY A 439 -12.27 6.94 -5.83
C GLY A 439 -12.32 7.86 -7.06
N ASP A 440 -13.37 8.70 -7.15
CA ASP A 440 -13.52 9.65 -8.25
C ASP A 440 -12.38 10.69 -8.25
N VAL A 441 -11.96 11.14 -7.07
CA VAL A 441 -10.79 12.03 -6.92
C VAL A 441 -9.51 11.34 -7.44
N LEU A 442 -9.27 10.09 -7.02
CA LEU A 442 -8.12 9.30 -7.50
C LEU A 442 -8.13 9.13 -9.02
N ALA A 443 -9.29 8.78 -9.58
CA ALA A 443 -9.46 8.60 -11.03
C ALA A 443 -9.16 9.91 -11.79
N GLY A 444 -9.62 11.06 -11.28
CA GLY A 444 -9.33 12.37 -11.84
C GLY A 444 -7.82 12.71 -11.84
N ILE A 445 -7.13 12.45 -10.72
CA ILE A 445 -5.67 12.64 -10.61
C ILE A 445 -4.96 11.74 -11.64
N THR A 446 -5.33 10.44 -11.69
CA THR A 446 -4.73 9.47 -12.60
C THR A 446 -4.88 9.90 -14.06
N GLY A 447 -6.10 10.27 -14.48
CA GLY A 447 -6.37 10.75 -15.82
C GLY A 447 -5.56 12.00 -16.19
N ALA A 448 -5.43 12.96 -15.26
CA ALA A 448 -4.68 14.18 -15.48
C ALA A 448 -3.17 13.93 -15.66
N LEU A 449 -2.58 13.04 -14.88
CA LEU A 449 -1.15 12.70 -15.02
C LEU A 449 -0.88 11.95 -16.33
N CYS A 450 -1.76 11.03 -16.72
CA CYS A 450 -1.68 10.36 -18.03
C CYS A 450 -1.80 11.35 -19.19
N ALA A 451 -2.74 12.31 -19.11
CA ALA A 451 -2.92 13.32 -20.15
C ALA A 451 -1.68 14.22 -20.33
N GLN A 452 -0.90 14.42 -19.27
CA GLN A 452 0.37 15.17 -19.29
C GLN A 452 1.55 14.33 -19.80
N ASN A 453 1.32 13.19 -20.43
CA ASN A 453 2.32 12.29 -21.01
C ASN A 453 3.25 11.62 -19.96
N MET A 454 2.86 11.55 -18.69
CA MET A 454 3.56 10.70 -17.72
C MET A 454 3.40 9.23 -18.14
N GLN A 455 4.46 8.42 -17.97
CA GLN A 455 4.38 7.00 -18.29
C GLN A 455 3.22 6.36 -17.50
N PRO A 456 2.39 5.50 -18.11
CA PRO A 456 1.13 5.07 -17.50
C PRO A 456 1.28 4.40 -16.13
N PHE A 457 2.32 3.59 -15.93
CA PHE A 457 2.59 2.97 -14.63
C PHE A 457 3.04 4.01 -13.59
N GLU A 458 3.90 4.94 -14.00
CA GLU A 458 4.34 6.06 -13.15
C GLU A 458 3.16 6.98 -12.77
N ALA A 459 2.28 7.28 -13.72
CA ALA A 459 1.06 8.04 -13.48
C ALA A 459 0.15 7.36 -12.46
N ALA A 460 -0.03 6.02 -12.58
CA ALA A 460 -0.87 5.25 -11.68
C ALA A 460 -0.37 5.28 -10.22
N TYR A 461 0.91 4.96 -9.98
CA TYR A 461 1.40 4.95 -8.60
C TYR A 461 1.61 6.36 -8.03
N SER A 462 1.97 7.34 -8.87
CA SER A 462 2.06 8.74 -8.44
C SER A 462 0.69 9.29 -8.03
N ALA A 463 -0.36 9.01 -8.81
CA ALA A 463 -1.71 9.42 -8.49
C ALA A 463 -2.18 8.84 -7.14
N VAL A 464 -1.92 7.55 -6.89
CA VAL A 464 -2.27 6.90 -5.62
C VAL A 464 -1.51 7.53 -4.45
N CYS A 465 -0.22 7.83 -4.63
CA CYS A 465 0.61 8.45 -3.60
C CYS A 465 0.14 9.89 -3.29
N ILE A 466 -0.11 10.70 -4.30
CA ILE A 466 -0.63 12.08 -4.18
C ILE A 466 -1.99 12.08 -3.49
N HIS A 467 -2.90 11.19 -3.90
CA HIS A 467 -4.21 11.04 -3.32
C HIS A 467 -4.15 10.69 -1.82
N GLY A 468 -3.28 9.73 -1.46
CA GLY A 468 -3.05 9.36 -0.07
C GLY A 468 -2.44 10.49 0.75
N ALA A 469 -1.42 11.18 0.24
CA ALA A 469 -0.79 12.32 0.91
C ALA A 469 -1.78 13.48 1.14
N ALA A 470 -2.65 13.77 0.15
CA ALA A 470 -3.72 14.74 0.32
C ALA A 470 -4.69 14.32 1.44
N GLY A 471 -5.01 13.02 1.52
CA GLY A 471 -5.83 12.46 2.60
C GLY A 471 -5.18 12.61 3.98
N ASP A 472 -3.86 12.43 4.10
CA ASP A 472 -3.14 12.59 5.36
C ASP A 472 -3.15 14.06 5.82
N LEU A 473 -2.91 15.01 4.91
CA LEU A 473 -3.05 16.44 5.19
C LEU A 473 -4.48 16.83 5.62
N CYS A 474 -5.51 16.20 5.06
CA CYS A 474 -6.89 16.41 5.48
C CYS A 474 -7.13 15.88 6.90
N ALA A 475 -6.62 14.68 7.22
CA ALA A 475 -6.79 14.07 8.53
C ALA A 475 -6.13 14.91 9.64
N GLU A 476 -4.96 15.48 9.37
CA GLU A 476 -4.26 16.40 10.26
C GLU A 476 -5.08 17.69 10.51
N ALA A 477 -5.69 18.26 9.47
CA ALA A 477 -6.41 19.52 9.55
C ALA A 477 -7.85 19.39 10.05
N LEU A 478 -8.56 18.30 9.70
CA LEU A 478 -10.00 18.16 9.85
C LEU A 478 -10.43 16.93 10.67
N SER A 479 -9.48 16.10 11.11
CA SER A 479 -9.67 14.74 11.63
C SER A 479 -10.16 13.73 10.57
N GLN A 480 -9.93 12.43 10.83
CA GLN A 480 -10.38 11.35 9.95
C GLN A 480 -11.91 11.23 9.84
N HIS A 481 -12.66 11.72 10.85
CA HIS A 481 -14.12 11.69 10.82
C HIS A 481 -14.69 12.86 10.02
N GLY A 482 -14.10 14.05 10.13
CA GLY A 482 -14.61 15.29 9.54
C GLY A 482 -14.28 15.49 8.07
N MET A 483 -13.17 14.93 7.57
CA MET A 483 -12.72 15.13 6.20
C MET A 483 -13.69 14.56 5.15
N LEU A 484 -13.79 15.23 4.00
CA LEU A 484 -14.59 14.84 2.84
C LEU A 484 -13.70 14.64 1.60
N PRO A 485 -14.15 13.91 0.55
CA PRO A 485 -13.42 13.80 -0.70
C PRO A 485 -13.11 15.15 -1.38
N THR A 486 -13.99 16.13 -1.22
CA THR A 486 -13.76 17.50 -1.71
C THR A 486 -12.60 18.18 -1.02
N ASP A 487 -12.35 17.89 0.26
CA ASP A 487 -11.22 18.45 1.00
C ASP A 487 -9.89 17.92 0.47
N LEU A 488 -9.86 16.66 0.01
CA LEU A 488 -8.67 16.10 -0.66
C LEU A 488 -8.30 16.92 -1.88
N ILE A 489 -9.29 17.34 -2.68
CA ILE A 489 -9.07 18.17 -3.87
C ILE A 489 -8.45 19.51 -3.49
N GLU A 490 -8.92 20.13 -2.39
CA GLU A 490 -8.38 21.39 -1.92
C GLU A 490 -6.97 21.27 -1.32
N LYS A 491 -6.54 20.06 -0.92
CA LYS A 491 -5.19 19.77 -0.43
C LYS A 491 -4.19 19.40 -1.54
N LEU A 492 -4.65 19.06 -2.75
CA LEU A 492 -3.76 18.73 -3.87
C LEU A 492 -2.70 19.82 -4.15
N PRO A 493 -3.02 21.12 -4.17
CA PRO A 493 -1.99 22.15 -4.36
C PRO A 493 -0.87 22.11 -3.32
N GLN A 494 -1.20 21.78 -2.06
CA GLN A 494 -0.21 21.67 -0.99
C GLN A 494 0.70 20.43 -1.20
N VAL A 495 0.16 19.31 -1.68
CA VAL A 495 0.95 18.12 -2.04
C VAL A 495 1.90 18.46 -3.22
N PHE A 496 1.41 19.15 -4.23
CA PHE A 496 2.27 19.57 -5.36
C PHE A 496 3.38 20.55 -4.95
N LEU A 497 3.14 21.45 -3.98
CA LEU A 497 4.20 22.28 -3.43
C LEU A 497 5.29 21.44 -2.73
N GLN A 498 4.92 20.38 -2.01
CA GLN A 498 5.90 19.44 -1.42
C GLN A 498 6.69 18.71 -2.50
N ILE A 499 6.04 18.26 -3.58
CA ILE A 499 6.71 17.62 -4.74
C ILE A 499 7.70 18.58 -5.41
N GLU A 500 7.35 19.86 -5.53
CA GLU A 500 8.21 20.90 -6.12
C GLU A 500 9.34 21.36 -5.18
N GLY A 501 9.40 20.86 -3.95
CA GLY A 501 10.41 21.22 -2.95
C GLY A 501 10.22 22.63 -2.35
N LYS A 502 8.97 23.07 -2.23
CA LYS A 502 8.58 24.38 -1.68
C LYS A 502 7.83 24.28 -0.36
#